data_ebadea8ce55b14b302a5e5e2654f7f80
#
_entry.id   ebadea8ce55b14b302a5e5e2654f7f80
#
_cell.length_a   1.000
_cell.length_b   1.000
_cell.length_c   1.000
_cell.angle_alpha   90.00
_cell.angle_beta   90.00
_cell.angle_gamma   90.00
#
_symmetry.space_group_name_H-M   'P 1'
#
loop_
_entity.id
_entity.type
_entity.pdbx_description
1 polymer ?
#
loop_
_entity_poly.entity_id
_entity_poly.type
_entity_poly.pdbx_seq_one_letter_code
_entity_poly.pdbx_strand_id
1 'polypeptide(L)'
;MIGEDIRAKVFRDTKNFYKTFPEGVVGPQLIRFARRYAGHRILDMGCATGNYCSVLSRLGFDVTGADVNAEYVEIARSRGVNAVRIEGRVPFPDGSFDTVLSFEVIEHVADPDQLVREARRLASKNVLLTTPNSGNIEGLQRQNLLLEHFADLDHRNFFTRTSLYDVLRPHFRNVRVIEDEGINPLGLFAFRPIRLAGAALVRSHLWRPRFYFRLYALAEV
;
A
#
# COMPACT_ATOMS: atom_id res chain seq x y z
N MET A 1 14.16 -31.89 3.19
CA MET A 1 12.76 -31.60 2.82
C MET A 1 12.01 -30.68 3.81
N ILE A 2 12.30 -30.66 5.10
CA ILE A 2 11.65 -29.75 6.08
C ILE A 2 12.10 -28.28 5.91
N GLY A 3 13.33 -28.04 5.41
CA GLY A 3 13.89 -26.67 5.28
C GLY A 3 13.31 -25.83 4.14
N GLU A 4 12.91 -26.44 3.03
CA GLU A 4 12.33 -25.69 1.89
C GLU A 4 10.92 -25.17 2.17
N ASP A 5 10.10 -25.93 2.87
CA ASP A 5 8.73 -25.52 3.20
C ASP A 5 8.71 -24.33 4.19
N ILE A 6 9.63 -24.28 5.14
CA ILE A 6 9.78 -23.15 6.08
C ILE A 6 10.31 -21.93 5.34
N ARG A 7 11.32 -22.08 4.46
CA ARG A 7 11.90 -20.98 3.70
C ARG A 7 10.86 -20.33 2.78
N ALA A 8 10.06 -21.14 2.07
CA ALA A 8 8.97 -20.67 1.23
C ALA A 8 7.84 -19.97 2.03
N LYS A 9 7.66 -20.32 3.31
CA LYS A 9 6.70 -19.65 4.19
C LYS A 9 7.23 -18.33 4.77
N VAL A 10 8.55 -18.20 4.92
CA VAL A 10 9.20 -17.00 5.49
C VAL A 10 9.53 -15.99 4.42
N PHE A 11 10.04 -16.43 3.26
CA PHE A 11 10.43 -15.55 2.16
C PHE A 11 9.41 -15.69 1.03
N ARG A 12 8.65 -14.65 0.79
CA ARG A 12 7.67 -14.61 -0.30
C ARG A 12 8.32 -14.13 -1.58
N ASP A 13 8.16 -14.90 -2.65
CA ASP A 13 8.32 -14.43 -4.02
C ASP A 13 6.98 -13.83 -4.47
N THR A 14 6.88 -12.51 -4.43
CA THR A 14 5.65 -11.79 -4.78
C THR A 14 5.45 -11.64 -6.28
N LYS A 15 6.42 -12.00 -7.12
CA LYS A 15 6.34 -11.86 -8.60
C LYS A 15 5.11 -12.48 -9.25
N ASN A 16 4.56 -13.53 -8.64
CA ASN A 16 3.35 -14.19 -9.12
C ASN A 16 2.14 -14.06 -8.18
N PHE A 17 2.32 -13.43 -7.03
CA PHE A 17 1.32 -13.36 -5.96
C PHE A 17 0.01 -12.74 -6.47
N TYR A 18 0.10 -11.62 -7.18
CA TYR A 18 -1.08 -10.90 -7.66
C TYR A 18 -1.83 -11.58 -8.80
N LYS A 19 -1.20 -12.49 -9.55
CA LYS A 19 -1.86 -13.24 -10.65
C LYS A 19 -3.00 -14.12 -10.15
N THR A 20 -2.82 -14.73 -9.00
CA THR A 20 -3.78 -15.65 -8.39
C THR A 20 -4.66 -14.97 -7.34
N PHE A 21 -4.49 -13.66 -7.13
CA PHE A 21 -5.24 -12.93 -6.10
C PHE A 21 -6.72 -12.84 -6.50
N PRO A 22 -7.67 -13.23 -5.63
CA PRO A 22 -9.08 -13.20 -5.95
C PRO A 22 -9.56 -11.78 -6.27
N GLU A 23 -10.46 -11.67 -7.25
CA GLU A 23 -11.07 -10.40 -7.62
C GLU A 23 -11.81 -9.76 -6.43
N GLY A 24 -11.67 -8.43 -6.28
CA GLY A 24 -12.36 -7.65 -5.26
C GLY A 24 -11.84 -7.81 -3.84
N VAL A 25 -10.78 -8.59 -3.62
CA VAL A 25 -10.12 -8.63 -2.30
C VAL A 25 -9.22 -7.40 -2.16
N VAL A 26 -9.55 -6.53 -1.22
CA VAL A 26 -8.84 -5.29 -0.93
C VAL A 26 -8.74 -5.03 0.57
N GLY A 27 -7.75 -4.27 1.00
CA GLY A 27 -7.65 -3.80 2.38
C GLY A 27 -8.77 -2.81 2.70
N PRO A 28 -9.68 -3.11 3.65
CA PRO A 28 -10.81 -2.21 3.96
C PRO A 28 -10.34 -0.85 4.51
N GLN A 29 -9.16 -0.78 5.13
CA GLN A 29 -8.54 0.46 5.62
C GLN A 29 -8.13 1.36 4.45
N LEU A 30 -7.52 0.79 3.40
CA LEU A 30 -7.11 1.52 2.21
C LEU A 30 -8.32 2.08 1.45
N ILE A 31 -9.40 1.29 1.35
CA ILE A 31 -10.66 1.78 0.78
C ILE A 31 -11.25 2.92 1.61
N ARG A 32 -11.24 2.84 2.95
CA ARG A 32 -11.68 3.95 3.80
C ARG A 32 -10.82 5.20 3.61
N PHE A 33 -9.51 5.03 3.48
CA PHE A 33 -8.58 6.12 3.24
C PHE A 33 -8.86 6.81 1.89
N ALA A 34 -8.99 6.03 0.81
CA ALA A 34 -9.38 6.56 -0.50
C ALA A 34 -10.72 7.29 -0.44
N ARG A 35 -11.79 6.67 0.11
CA ARG A 35 -13.11 7.29 0.22
C ARG A 35 -13.14 8.61 1.00
N ARG A 36 -12.23 8.78 1.96
CA ARG A 36 -12.17 9.98 2.79
C ARG A 36 -11.48 11.15 2.10
N TYR A 37 -10.48 10.90 1.27
CA TYR A 37 -9.57 11.94 0.79
C TYR A 37 -9.48 12.04 -0.73
N ALA A 38 -9.87 11.01 -1.48
CA ALA A 38 -9.78 11.05 -2.94
C ALA A 38 -10.85 11.97 -3.55
N GLY A 39 -10.46 12.63 -4.64
CA GLY A 39 -11.40 13.26 -5.57
C GLY A 39 -12.05 12.22 -6.48
N HIS A 40 -12.85 12.68 -7.45
CA HIS A 40 -13.66 11.80 -8.29
C HIS A 40 -12.83 11.01 -9.30
N ARG A 41 -11.90 11.68 -10.00
CA ARG A 41 -11.01 11.06 -11.00
C ARG A 41 -9.76 10.54 -10.32
N ILE A 42 -9.56 9.23 -10.35
CA ILE A 42 -8.49 8.54 -9.63
C ILE A 42 -7.59 7.81 -10.62
N LEU A 43 -6.28 7.98 -10.48
CA LEU A 43 -5.29 7.07 -11.02
C LEU A 43 -4.79 6.15 -9.91
N ASP A 44 -4.89 4.83 -10.10
CA ASP A 44 -4.26 3.82 -9.25
C ASP A 44 -2.91 3.41 -9.88
N MET A 45 -1.82 4.01 -9.37
CA MET A 45 -0.47 3.82 -9.89
C MET A 45 0.22 2.66 -9.18
N GLY A 46 0.47 1.58 -9.91
CA GLY A 46 0.83 0.25 -9.40
C GLY A 46 -0.43 -0.59 -9.12
N CYS A 47 -1.41 -0.56 -10.04
CA CYS A 47 -2.73 -1.15 -9.83
C CYS A 47 -2.74 -2.69 -9.81
N ALA A 48 -1.63 -3.35 -10.12
CA ALA A 48 -1.55 -4.80 -10.29
C ALA A 48 -2.70 -5.33 -11.17
N THR A 49 -3.45 -6.31 -10.68
CA THR A 49 -4.59 -6.90 -11.40
C THR A 49 -5.91 -6.13 -11.22
N GLY A 50 -5.87 -4.87 -10.76
CA GLY A 50 -6.98 -3.93 -10.76
C GLY A 50 -7.99 -4.08 -9.61
N ASN A 51 -7.65 -4.74 -8.51
CA ASN A 51 -8.60 -4.98 -7.42
C ASN A 51 -9.12 -3.68 -6.79
N TYR A 52 -8.23 -2.72 -6.48
CA TYR A 52 -8.66 -1.41 -5.96
C TYR A 52 -9.45 -0.62 -6.98
N CYS A 53 -9.02 -0.62 -8.26
CA CYS A 53 -9.76 0.02 -9.35
C CYS A 53 -11.20 -0.49 -9.41
N SER A 54 -11.40 -1.81 -9.46
CA SER A 54 -12.71 -2.44 -9.53
C SER A 54 -13.61 -2.07 -8.34
N VAL A 55 -13.08 -2.09 -7.12
CA VAL A 55 -13.86 -1.75 -5.92
C VAL A 55 -14.21 -0.27 -5.88
N LEU A 56 -13.26 0.62 -6.19
CA LEU A 56 -13.50 2.07 -6.17
C LEU A 56 -14.45 2.50 -7.30
N SER A 57 -14.37 1.88 -8.49
CA SER A 57 -15.34 2.14 -9.58
C SER A 57 -16.77 1.76 -9.17
N ARG A 58 -16.94 0.62 -8.48
CA ARG A 58 -18.27 0.24 -7.92
C ARG A 58 -18.78 1.20 -6.85
N LEU A 59 -17.89 1.95 -6.21
CA LEU A 59 -18.23 3.00 -5.24
C LEU A 59 -18.49 4.36 -5.89
N GLY A 60 -18.47 4.45 -7.23
CA GLY A 60 -18.83 5.64 -8.00
C GLY A 60 -17.66 6.58 -8.34
N PHE A 61 -16.40 6.13 -8.16
CA PHE A 61 -15.24 6.89 -8.63
C PHE A 61 -14.94 6.57 -10.11
N ASP A 62 -14.38 7.53 -10.82
CA ASP A 62 -13.80 7.35 -12.16
C ASP A 62 -12.34 6.93 -12.00
N VAL A 63 -12.07 5.64 -12.20
CA VAL A 63 -10.76 5.06 -11.87
C VAL A 63 -10.08 4.51 -13.11
N THR A 64 -8.83 4.92 -13.29
CA THR A 64 -7.90 4.33 -14.26
C THR A 64 -6.76 3.65 -13.48
N GLY A 65 -6.42 2.42 -13.86
CA GLY A 65 -5.26 1.72 -13.35
C GLY A 65 -4.03 1.94 -14.23
N ALA A 66 -2.84 1.95 -13.63
CA ALA A 66 -1.58 1.94 -14.37
C ALA A 66 -0.57 1.02 -13.70
N ASP A 67 0.09 0.15 -14.48
CA ASP A 67 1.11 -0.77 -13.96
C ASP A 67 2.22 -1.00 -15.00
N VAL A 68 3.43 -1.29 -14.54
CA VAL A 68 4.57 -1.62 -15.41
C VAL A 68 4.49 -3.05 -15.94
N ASN A 69 3.80 -3.93 -15.23
CA ASN A 69 3.68 -5.33 -15.59
C ASN A 69 2.55 -5.53 -16.63
N ALA A 70 2.94 -5.86 -17.86
CA ALA A 70 2.00 -6.06 -18.96
C ALA A 70 0.94 -7.14 -18.67
N GLU A 71 1.34 -8.24 -18.03
CA GLU A 71 0.43 -9.35 -17.71
C GLU A 71 -0.61 -8.94 -16.67
N TYR A 72 -0.23 -8.15 -15.68
CA TYR A 72 -1.17 -7.60 -14.69
C TYR A 72 -2.18 -6.66 -15.35
N VAL A 73 -1.72 -5.80 -16.25
CA VAL A 73 -2.59 -4.90 -17.01
C VAL A 73 -3.61 -5.68 -17.85
N GLU A 74 -3.18 -6.76 -18.53
CA GLU A 74 -4.11 -7.61 -19.29
C GLU A 74 -5.13 -8.33 -18.39
N ILE A 75 -4.73 -8.81 -17.22
CA ILE A 75 -5.65 -9.37 -16.24
C ILE A 75 -6.63 -8.29 -15.74
N ALA A 76 -6.16 -7.09 -15.43
CA ALA A 76 -7.03 -5.99 -15.02
C ALA A 76 -8.07 -5.65 -16.11
N ARG A 77 -7.64 -5.55 -17.36
CA ARG A 77 -8.52 -5.29 -18.51
C ARG A 77 -9.55 -6.41 -18.71
N SER A 78 -9.16 -7.67 -18.56
CA SER A 78 -10.09 -8.82 -18.67
C SER A 78 -11.17 -8.80 -17.59
N ARG A 79 -10.93 -8.11 -16.45
CA ARG A 79 -11.88 -7.85 -15.37
C ARG A 79 -12.70 -6.58 -15.56
N GLY A 80 -12.60 -5.91 -16.72
CA GLY A 80 -13.33 -4.69 -17.03
C GLY A 80 -12.74 -3.41 -16.43
N VAL A 81 -11.50 -3.46 -15.92
CA VAL A 81 -10.80 -2.28 -15.41
C VAL A 81 -10.19 -1.48 -16.57
N ASN A 82 -10.41 -0.17 -16.60
CA ASN A 82 -9.66 0.73 -17.48
C ASN A 82 -8.21 0.79 -16.99
N ALA A 83 -7.29 0.08 -17.64
CA ALA A 83 -5.90 -0.03 -17.22
C ALA A 83 -4.93 0.23 -18.38
N VAL A 84 -3.82 0.92 -18.07
CA VAL A 84 -2.75 1.21 -19.03
C VAL A 84 -1.42 0.66 -18.56
N ARG A 85 -0.58 0.24 -19.50
CA ARG A 85 0.79 -0.14 -19.19
C ARG A 85 1.68 1.10 -19.09
N ILE A 86 2.53 1.12 -18.07
CA ILE A 86 3.57 2.15 -17.92
C ILE A 86 4.83 1.70 -18.66
N GLU A 87 5.27 2.49 -19.64
CA GLU A 87 6.51 2.31 -20.39
C GLU A 87 7.37 3.57 -20.22
N GLY A 88 8.10 3.63 -19.11
CA GLY A 88 8.90 4.80 -18.72
C GLY A 88 8.07 5.86 -18.00
N ARG A 89 7.23 6.63 -18.71
CA ARG A 89 6.34 7.66 -18.14
C ARG A 89 4.87 7.23 -18.25
N VAL A 90 4.07 7.60 -17.28
CA VAL A 90 2.61 7.34 -17.33
C VAL A 90 2.00 8.21 -18.45
N PRO A 91 1.22 7.63 -19.40
CA PRO A 91 0.84 8.30 -20.64
C PRO A 91 -0.36 9.26 -20.50
N PHE A 92 -0.34 10.10 -19.47
CA PHE A 92 -1.36 11.13 -19.23
C PHE A 92 -0.75 12.51 -19.04
N PRO A 93 -1.44 13.60 -19.44
CA PRO A 93 -1.03 14.96 -19.16
C PRO A 93 -0.94 15.27 -17.67
N ASP A 94 -0.24 16.37 -17.34
CA ASP A 94 -0.14 16.87 -15.97
C ASP A 94 -1.54 17.22 -15.42
N GLY A 95 -1.80 16.88 -14.15
CA GLY A 95 -3.06 17.17 -13.47
C GLY A 95 -4.29 16.45 -14.03
N SER A 96 -4.11 15.35 -14.78
CA SER A 96 -5.22 14.61 -15.40
C SER A 96 -6.18 14.00 -14.38
N PHE A 97 -5.71 13.72 -13.18
CA PHE A 97 -6.48 13.08 -12.12
C PHE A 97 -6.64 13.98 -10.92
N ASP A 98 -7.79 13.90 -10.24
CA ASP A 98 -7.96 14.59 -8.97
C ASP A 98 -7.01 14.02 -7.91
N THR A 99 -6.90 12.71 -7.89
CA THR A 99 -6.07 11.95 -6.93
C THR A 99 -5.26 10.88 -7.63
N VAL A 100 -4.01 10.72 -7.23
CA VAL A 100 -3.21 9.55 -7.54
C VAL A 100 -3.09 8.67 -6.30
N LEU A 101 -3.47 7.41 -6.41
CA LEU A 101 -3.21 6.38 -5.41
C LEU A 101 -1.87 5.71 -5.74
N SER A 102 -1.10 5.38 -4.70
CA SER A 102 0.11 4.54 -4.79
C SER A 102 0.17 3.68 -3.52
N PHE A 103 -0.58 2.57 -3.53
CA PHE A 103 -0.74 1.71 -2.37
C PHE A 103 0.20 0.51 -2.45
N GLU A 104 1.14 0.42 -1.50
CA GLU A 104 2.15 -0.65 -1.44
C GLU A 104 2.97 -0.76 -2.75
N VAL A 105 3.54 0.37 -3.20
CA VAL A 105 4.31 0.46 -4.44
C VAL A 105 5.70 1.04 -4.21
N ILE A 106 5.82 2.09 -3.38
CA ILE A 106 7.05 2.87 -3.22
C ILE A 106 8.20 2.01 -2.65
N GLU A 107 7.88 0.97 -1.89
CA GLU A 107 8.85 0.01 -1.37
C GLU A 107 9.51 -0.86 -2.44
N HIS A 108 8.85 -1.05 -3.59
CA HIS A 108 9.32 -1.91 -4.68
C HIS A 108 10.14 -1.19 -5.74
N VAL A 109 10.04 0.14 -5.85
CA VAL A 109 10.68 0.89 -6.94
C VAL A 109 12.17 1.14 -6.70
N ALA A 110 12.94 1.27 -7.77
CA ALA A 110 14.36 1.59 -7.69
C ALA A 110 14.61 3.05 -7.27
N ASP A 111 13.74 3.98 -7.69
CA ASP A 111 13.82 5.41 -7.41
C ASP A 111 12.48 5.91 -6.84
N PRO A 112 12.35 5.98 -5.50
CA PRO A 112 11.17 6.53 -4.83
C PRO A 112 10.85 7.98 -5.19
N ASP A 113 11.88 8.80 -5.40
CA ASP A 113 11.71 10.21 -5.73
C ASP A 113 11.12 10.39 -7.15
N GLN A 114 11.53 9.56 -8.11
CA GLN A 114 10.92 9.53 -9.44
C GLN A 114 9.43 9.15 -9.38
N LEU A 115 9.08 8.13 -8.59
CA LEU A 115 7.68 7.74 -8.38
C LEU A 115 6.86 8.90 -7.82
N VAL A 116 7.38 9.58 -6.81
CA VAL A 116 6.72 10.71 -6.14
C VAL A 116 6.55 11.90 -7.10
N ARG A 117 7.57 12.26 -7.87
CA ARG A 117 7.50 13.30 -8.91
C ARG A 117 6.42 12.99 -9.95
N GLU A 118 6.36 11.75 -10.42
CA GLU A 118 5.38 11.35 -11.42
C GLU A 118 3.96 11.35 -10.84
N ALA A 119 3.77 10.84 -9.62
CA ALA A 119 2.49 10.92 -8.91
C ALA A 119 2.04 12.38 -8.72
N ARG A 120 2.97 13.26 -8.29
CA ARG A 120 2.71 14.70 -8.15
C ARG A 120 2.33 15.36 -9.47
N ARG A 121 3.00 15.01 -10.56
CA ARG A 121 2.70 15.55 -11.90
C ARG A 121 1.28 15.23 -12.34
N LEU A 122 0.82 14.02 -12.09
CA LEU A 122 -0.48 13.52 -12.53
C LEU A 122 -1.65 13.98 -11.66
N ALA A 123 -1.40 14.29 -10.39
CA ALA A 123 -2.42 14.72 -9.44
C ALA A 123 -2.70 16.22 -9.52
N SER A 124 -3.98 16.61 -9.54
CA SER A 124 -4.41 18.00 -9.43
C SER A 124 -4.77 18.44 -8.01
N LYS A 125 -5.08 17.49 -7.11
CA LYS A 125 -5.45 17.78 -5.71
C LYS A 125 -4.51 17.13 -4.72
N ASN A 126 -4.38 15.79 -4.78
CA ASN A 126 -3.56 15.07 -3.80
C ASN A 126 -3.04 13.73 -4.32
N VAL A 127 -2.04 13.22 -3.60
CA VAL A 127 -1.55 11.85 -3.70
C VAL A 127 -1.83 11.14 -2.39
N LEU A 128 -2.41 9.95 -2.46
CA LEU A 128 -2.62 9.04 -1.34
C LEU A 128 -1.66 7.86 -1.50
N LEU A 129 -0.73 7.72 -0.57
CA LEU A 129 0.31 6.71 -0.64
C LEU A 129 0.30 5.86 0.64
N THR A 130 0.54 4.57 0.49
CA THR A 130 0.80 3.67 1.62
C THR A 130 2.03 2.81 1.38
N THR A 131 2.67 2.44 2.47
CA THR A 131 3.82 1.52 2.48
C THR A 131 3.95 0.86 3.85
N PRO A 132 4.55 -0.32 3.97
CA PRO A 132 4.82 -0.93 5.26
C PRO A 132 5.68 -0.03 6.16
N ASN A 133 5.39 -0.06 7.47
CA ASN A 133 6.12 0.73 8.45
C ASN A 133 7.33 -0.02 8.99
N SER A 134 8.51 0.48 8.72
CA SER A 134 9.78 -0.08 9.19
C SER A 134 10.31 0.62 10.47
N GLY A 135 9.59 1.61 11.00
CA GLY A 135 10.04 2.42 12.14
C GLY A 135 10.25 1.66 13.45
N ASN A 136 9.71 0.45 13.56
CA ASN A 136 9.75 -0.34 14.79
C ASN A 136 10.68 -1.54 14.74
N ILE A 137 11.53 -1.64 13.72
CA ILE A 137 12.37 -2.83 13.50
C ILE A 137 13.24 -3.18 14.72
N GLU A 138 13.88 -2.21 15.35
CA GLU A 138 14.72 -2.45 16.53
C GLU A 138 13.93 -3.02 17.73
N GLY A 139 12.70 -2.51 17.92
CA GLY A 139 11.82 -3.00 18.99
C GLY A 139 11.35 -4.43 18.74
N LEU A 140 11.12 -4.80 17.49
CA LEU A 140 10.75 -6.16 17.09
C LEU A 140 11.94 -7.12 17.21
N GLN A 141 13.11 -6.70 16.73
CA GLN A 141 14.34 -7.49 16.83
C GLN A 141 14.71 -7.81 18.28
N ARG A 142 14.54 -6.86 19.22
CA ARG A 142 14.75 -7.12 20.66
C ARG A 142 13.84 -8.21 21.23
N GLN A 143 12.72 -8.49 20.56
CA GLN A 143 11.76 -9.54 20.92
C GLN A 143 11.90 -10.79 20.05
N ASN A 144 12.93 -10.87 19.20
CA ASN A 144 13.11 -11.92 18.18
C ASN A 144 11.89 -12.08 17.27
N LEU A 145 11.20 -10.97 16.93
CA LEU A 145 10.06 -10.93 16.03
C LEU A 145 10.46 -10.28 14.71
N LEU A 146 9.86 -10.73 13.62
CA LEU A 146 10.02 -10.16 12.30
C LEU A 146 8.63 -9.96 11.69
N LEU A 147 8.36 -8.77 11.15
CA LEU A 147 7.16 -8.54 10.36
C LEU A 147 7.34 -9.10 8.95
N GLU A 148 6.26 -9.57 8.37
CA GLU A 148 6.20 -10.22 7.07
C GLU A 148 6.86 -9.39 5.95
N HIS A 149 6.67 -8.07 5.95
CA HIS A 149 7.22 -7.19 4.93
C HIS A 149 8.76 -7.13 4.90
N PHE A 150 9.46 -7.49 5.99
CA PHE A 150 10.92 -7.62 5.97
C PHE A 150 11.39 -8.93 5.32
N ALA A 151 10.49 -9.89 5.16
CA ALA A 151 10.76 -11.15 4.48
C ALA A 151 10.38 -11.13 3.00
N ASP A 152 9.80 -10.04 2.51
CA ASP A 152 9.51 -9.86 1.09
C ASP A 152 10.79 -9.47 0.34
N LEU A 153 11.23 -10.34 -0.56
CA LEU A 153 12.47 -10.17 -1.32
C LEU A 153 12.36 -9.10 -2.42
N ASP A 154 11.15 -8.66 -2.77
CA ASP A 154 10.92 -7.61 -3.75
C ASP A 154 10.92 -6.20 -3.12
N HIS A 155 10.94 -6.10 -1.78
CA HIS A 155 11.08 -4.81 -1.10
C HIS A 155 12.52 -4.31 -1.21
N ARG A 156 12.69 -3.16 -1.85
CA ARG A 156 13.97 -2.47 -2.02
C ARG A 156 14.15 -1.33 -1.03
N ASN A 157 13.04 -0.72 -0.62
CA ASN A 157 13.03 0.44 0.28
C ASN A 157 12.24 0.13 1.55
N PHE A 158 12.73 0.66 2.66
CA PHE A 158 12.12 0.50 3.97
C PHE A 158 11.89 1.88 4.57
N PHE A 159 10.63 2.24 4.79
CA PHE A 159 10.25 3.57 5.24
C PHE A 159 9.87 3.60 6.71
N THR A 160 10.36 4.62 7.39
CA THR A 160 9.81 5.11 8.65
C THR A 160 8.87 6.28 8.36
N ARG A 161 8.09 6.71 9.34
CA ARG A 161 7.27 7.91 9.22
C ARG A 161 8.09 9.14 8.79
N THR A 162 9.28 9.31 9.36
CA THR A 162 10.16 10.44 9.05
C THR A 162 10.73 10.33 7.65
N SER A 163 11.31 9.18 7.27
CA SER A 163 11.92 9.02 5.95
C SER A 163 10.89 9.12 4.82
N LEU A 164 9.66 8.61 5.01
CA LEU A 164 8.58 8.80 4.04
C LEU A 164 8.17 10.27 3.92
N TYR A 165 8.05 10.99 5.05
CA TYR A 165 7.78 12.42 5.03
C TYR A 165 8.88 13.19 4.29
N ASP A 166 10.16 12.87 4.53
CA ASP A 166 11.29 13.56 3.90
C ASP A 166 11.37 13.37 2.38
N VAL A 167 10.94 12.21 1.86
CA VAL A 167 10.81 11.95 0.42
C VAL A 167 9.65 12.75 -0.20
N LEU A 168 8.53 12.89 0.52
CA LEU A 168 7.33 13.54 -0.02
C LEU A 168 7.39 15.08 0.06
N ARG A 169 7.87 15.62 1.18
CA ARG A 169 7.78 17.06 1.47
C ARG A 169 8.35 18.03 0.43
N PRO A 170 9.41 17.68 -0.35
CA PRO A 170 9.94 18.59 -1.37
C PRO A 170 8.98 18.83 -2.55
N HIS A 171 8.02 17.92 -2.77
CA HIS A 171 7.16 17.90 -3.94
C HIS A 171 5.74 18.40 -3.69
N PHE A 172 5.32 18.54 -2.43
CA PHE A 172 3.93 18.86 -2.06
C PHE A 172 3.84 20.04 -1.12
N ARG A 173 2.73 20.78 -1.17
CA ARG A 173 2.46 21.92 -0.29
C ARG A 173 2.26 21.52 1.15
N ASN A 174 1.56 20.39 1.35
CA ASN A 174 1.26 19.85 2.67
C ASN A 174 1.39 18.33 2.63
N VAL A 175 2.08 17.77 3.61
CA VAL A 175 2.29 16.32 3.75
C VAL A 175 1.94 15.89 5.16
N ARG A 176 1.06 14.91 5.26
CA ARG A 176 0.73 14.25 6.52
C ARG A 176 1.02 12.76 6.41
N VAL A 177 1.90 12.26 7.24
CA VAL A 177 2.18 10.82 7.38
C VAL A 177 1.68 10.35 8.73
N ILE A 178 0.83 9.34 8.74
CA ILE A 178 0.31 8.70 9.95
C ILE A 178 0.64 7.21 9.95
N GLU A 179 0.79 6.67 11.14
CA GLU A 179 0.95 5.24 11.39
C GLU A 179 -0.42 4.67 11.73
N ASP A 180 -0.84 3.61 11.05
CA ASP A 180 -2.10 2.93 11.30
C ASP A 180 -1.96 1.40 11.14
N GLU A 181 -3.07 0.69 11.32
CA GLU A 181 -3.13 -0.75 11.40
C GLU A 181 -2.29 -1.29 12.57
N GLY A 182 -2.69 -0.88 13.76
CA GLY A 182 -2.02 -1.29 15.00
C GLY A 182 -1.94 -2.80 15.16
N ILE A 183 -0.73 -3.27 15.46
CA ILE A 183 -0.46 -4.69 15.66
C ILE A 183 -1.01 -5.12 17.01
N ASN A 184 -1.89 -6.13 17.01
CA ASN A 184 -2.44 -6.70 18.22
C ASN A 184 -1.39 -7.57 18.94
N PRO A 185 -0.82 -7.11 20.08
CA PRO A 185 0.21 -7.87 20.78
C PRO A 185 -0.32 -9.17 21.40
N LEU A 186 -1.64 -9.27 21.60
CA LEU A 186 -2.29 -10.49 22.09
C LEU A 186 -2.58 -11.50 20.96
N GLY A 187 -2.25 -11.18 19.72
CA GLY A 187 -2.43 -12.08 18.57
C GLY A 187 -1.62 -13.38 18.64
N LEU A 188 -0.53 -13.38 19.40
CA LEU A 188 0.33 -14.55 19.60
C LEU A 188 -0.23 -15.56 20.62
N PHE A 189 -1.23 -15.22 21.42
CA PHE A 189 -1.79 -16.17 22.38
C PHE A 189 -2.63 -17.24 21.67
N ALA A 190 -2.47 -18.49 22.10
CA ALA A 190 -3.23 -19.62 21.56
C ALA A 190 -4.72 -19.50 21.85
N PHE A 191 -5.10 -18.91 23.00
CA PHE A 191 -6.47 -18.79 23.45
C PHE A 191 -7.24 -17.71 22.67
N ARG A 192 -8.18 -18.15 21.82
CA ARG A 192 -8.95 -17.31 20.89
C ARG A 192 -9.64 -16.10 21.54
N PRO A 193 -10.33 -16.21 22.72
CA PRO A 193 -10.95 -15.05 23.37
C PRO A 193 -9.97 -13.92 23.69
N ILE A 194 -8.75 -14.21 24.15
CA ILE A 194 -7.72 -13.20 24.43
C ILE A 194 -7.33 -12.47 23.14
N ARG A 195 -7.14 -13.20 22.02
CA ARG A 195 -6.83 -12.60 20.72
C ARG A 195 -7.93 -11.66 20.25
N LEU A 196 -9.21 -12.09 20.40
CA LEU A 196 -10.36 -11.28 19.99
C LEU A 196 -10.51 -10.03 20.88
N ALA A 197 -10.33 -10.17 22.19
CA ALA A 197 -10.35 -9.03 23.11
C ALA A 197 -9.26 -8.00 22.77
N GLY A 198 -8.02 -8.44 22.51
CA GLY A 198 -6.94 -7.56 22.07
C GLY A 198 -7.26 -6.86 20.75
N ALA A 199 -7.80 -7.56 19.76
CA ALA A 199 -8.21 -6.99 18.49
C ALA A 199 -9.36 -5.97 18.66
N ALA A 200 -10.30 -6.20 19.56
CA ALA A 200 -11.38 -5.26 19.87
C ALA A 200 -10.84 -3.99 20.53
N LEU A 201 -9.94 -4.13 21.51
CA LEU A 201 -9.31 -2.99 22.20
C LEU A 201 -8.48 -2.11 21.27
N VAL A 202 -7.74 -2.70 20.34
CA VAL A 202 -6.99 -1.97 19.31
C VAL A 202 -7.94 -1.24 18.36
N ARG A 203 -8.99 -1.91 17.87
CA ARG A 203 -9.99 -1.33 16.96
C ARG A 203 -10.81 -0.20 17.58
N SER A 204 -11.14 -0.31 18.86
CA SER A 204 -11.89 0.72 19.59
C SER A 204 -11.01 1.91 20.02
N HIS A 205 -9.71 1.92 19.71
CA HIS A 205 -8.74 2.89 20.19
C HIS A 205 -8.60 2.99 21.72
N LEU A 206 -9.17 2.04 22.48
CA LEU A 206 -8.99 1.94 23.92
C LEU A 206 -7.59 1.46 24.31
N TRP A 207 -6.93 0.77 23.42
CA TRP A 207 -5.53 0.42 23.53
C TRP A 207 -4.76 0.97 22.34
N ARG A 208 -3.80 1.86 22.58
CA ARG A 208 -2.88 2.36 21.56
C ARG A 208 -1.76 1.33 21.40
N PRO A 209 -1.65 0.65 20.23
CA PRO A 209 -0.58 -0.28 20.00
C PRO A 209 0.76 0.44 19.98
N ARG A 210 1.81 -0.26 20.39
CA ARG A 210 3.19 0.24 20.28
C ARG A 210 3.73 0.14 18.85
N PHE A 211 3.17 -0.78 18.07
CA PHE A 211 3.61 -1.08 16.72
C PHE A 211 2.45 -0.94 15.74
N TYR A 212 2.73 -0.30 14.61
CA TYR A 212 1.79 -0.11 13.52
C TYR A 212 2.36 -0.73 12.26
N PHE A 213 1.52 -1.42 11.50
CA PHE A 213 1.94 -2.17 10.33
C PHE A 213 2.21 -1.29 9.11
N ARG A 214 1.42 -0.20 8.94
CA ARG A 214 1.44 0.60 7.71
C ARG A 214 1.55 2.09 7.97
N LEU A 215 2.24 2.77 7.05
CA LEU A 215 2.25 4.21 6.91
C LEU A 215 1.20 4.64 5.88
N TYR A 216 0.48 5.68 6.19
CA TYR A 216 -0.49 6.34 5.32
C TYR A 216 -0.05 7.78 5.10
N ALA A 217 0.17 8.17 3.85
CA ALA A 217 0.55 9.52 3.49
C ALA A 217 -0.54 10.19 2.66
N LEU A 218 -0.99 11.38 3.11
CA LEU A 218 -1.76 12.34 2.35
C LEU A 218 -0.83 13.48 1.96
N ALA A 219 -0.62 13.67 0.67
CA ALA A 219 0.25 14.71 0.13
C ALA A 219 -0.56 15.62 -0.81
N GLU A 220 -0.75 16.87 -0.45
CA GLU A 220 -1.56 17.86 -1.18
C GLU A 220 -0.71 18.66 -2.17
N VAL A 221 -1.22 18.82 -3.38
CA VAL A 221 -0.58 19.44 -4.56
C VAL A 221 -0.40 20.95 -4.40
#